data_01f7deb65805ae722addf0d6b4ab77c6
#
_entry.id   01f7deb65805ae722addf0d6b4ab77c6
#
_cell.length_a   1.000
_cell.length_b   1.000
_cell.length_c   1.000
_cell.angle_alpha   90.00
_cell.angle_beta   90.00
_cell.angle_gamma   90.00
#
_symmetry.space_group_name_H-M   'P 1'
#
loop_
_entity.id
_entity.type
_entity.pdbx_description
1 polymer ?
#
loop_
_entity_poly.entity_id
_entity_poly.type
_entity_poly.pdbx_seq_one_letter_code
_entity_poly.pdbx_strand_id
1 'polypeptide(L)'
;MQKRGKTALTLVGFAVMLAALLALMVSIGAGKDGFDIDEFFTYGLANSYQQPFLSTQTGSWISGKAFSDYLTAKGHAHEYLNVYENQIADVHPPLYYLFMHAVCSAFQNPPFTKWTGIGLNLFFFS
;
A
#
# COMPACT_ATOMS: atom_id res chain seq x y z
N MET A 1 -34.13 -9.42 29.55
CA MET A 1 -32.94 -8.57 29.83
C MET A 1 -31.59 -9.31 29.65
N GLN A 2 -31.50 -10.59 29.95
CA GLN A 2 -30.20 -11.35 29.90
C GLN A 2 -29.57 -11.48 28.51
N LYS A 3 -30.31 -11.54 27.41
CA LYS A 3 -29.78 -11.63 26.03
C LYS A 3 -28.99 -10.39 25.62
N ARG A 4 -29.46 -9.19 25.97
CA ARG A 4 -28.79 -7.92 25.60
C ARG A 4 -27.41 -7.77 26.28
N GLY A 5 -27.27 -8.22 27.52
CA GLY A 5 -25.98 -8.17 28.23
C GLY A 5 -24.93 -9.09 27.62
N LYS A 6 -25.29 -10.31 27.17
CA LYS A 6 -24.36 -11.23 26.49
C LYS A 6 -23.90 -10.67 25.15
N THR A 7 -24.82 -10.11 24.36
CA THR A 7 -24.45 -9.49 23.05
C THR A 7 -23.51 -8.30 23.25
N ALA A 8 -23.74 -7.43 24.22
CA ALA A 8 -22.88 -6.30 24.53
C ALA A 8 -21.47 -6.76 24.94
N LEU A 9 -21.37 -7.78 25.80
CA LEU A 9 -20.08 -8.33 26.23
C LEU A 9 -19.30 -8.95 25.04
N THR A 10 -19.98 -9.65 24.14
CA THR A 10 -19.37 -10.21 22.94
C THR A 10 -18.85 -9.11 22.02
N LEU A 11 -19.61 -8.04 21.78
CA LEU A 11 -19.19 -6.91 20.96
C LEU A 11 -17.97 -6.18 21.55
N VAL A 12 -17.97 -5.97 22.87
CA VAL A 12 -16.83 -5.38 23.58
C VAL A 12 -15.59 -6.27 23.45
N GLY A 13 -15.73 -7.58 23.65
CA GLY A 13 -14.63 -8.53 23.48
C GLY A 13 -14.05 -8.52 22.07
N PHE A 14 -14.92 -8.48 21.05
CA PHE A 14 -14.49 -8.38 19.65
C PHE A 14 -13.77 -7.04 19.36
N ALA A 15 -14.30 -5.92 19.85
CA ALA A 15 -13.67 -4.61 19.68
C ALA A 15 -12.28 -4.54 20.35
N VAL A 16 -12.14 -5.11 21.55
CA VAL A 16 -10.84 -5.18 22.27
C VAL A 16 -9.85 -6.05 21.49
N MET A 17 -10.30 -7.19 20.99
CA MET A 17 -9.45 -8.08 20.17
C MET A 17 -8.98 -7.39 18.88
N LEU A 18 -9.89 -6.73 18.16
CA LEU A 18 -9.56 -5.98 16.95
C LEU A 18 -8.56 -4.85 17.25
N ALA A 19 -8.80 -4.06 18.31
CA ALA A 19 -7.89 -3.00 18.73
C ALA A 19 -6.50 -3.54 19.06
N ALA A 20 -6.40 -4.68 19.74
CA ALA A 20 -5.13 -5.34 20.05
C ALA A 20 -4.39 -5.81 18.78
N LEU A 21 -5.12 -6.39 17.82
CA LEU A 21 -4.54 -6.81 16.53
C LEU A 21 -4.04 -5.61 15.73
N LEU A 22 -4.82 -4.53 15.64
CA LEU A 22 -4.41 -3.30 14.96
C LEU A 22 -3.16 -2.68 15.63
N ALA A 23 -3.13 -2.62 16.95
CA ALA A 23 -1.97 -2.13 17.70
C ALA A 23 -0.72 -2.98 17.43
N LEU A 24 -0.87 -4.31 17.39
CA LEU A 24 0.23 -5.22 17.05
C LEU A 24 0.74 -4.97 15.62
N MET A 25 -0.15 -4.87 14.63
CA MET A 25 0.22 -4.60 13.24
C MET A 25 0.94 -3.26 13.08
N VAL A 26 0.46 -2.21 13.76
CA VAL A 26 1.12 -0.90 13.79
C VAL A 26 2.50 -1.00 14.43
N SER A 27 2.65 -1.74 15.53
CA SER A 27 3.93 -1.94 16.21
C SER A 27 4.94 -2.65 15.32
N ILE A 28 4.52 -3.73 14.62
CA ILE A 28 5.37 -4.45 13.65
C ILE A 28 5.75 -3.52 12.49
N GLY A 29 4.80 -2.78 11.94
CA GLY A 29 5.05 -1.82 10.87
C GLY A 29 6.00 -0.69 11.28
N ALA A 30 5.93 -0.24 12.53
CA ALA A 30 6.85 0.78 13.06
C ALA A 30 8.30 0.27 13.10
N GLY A 31 8.50 -1.00 13.48
CA GLY A 31 9.82 -1.64 13.50
C GLY A 31 10.39 -2.03 12.14
N LYS A 32 9.64 -1.82 11.05
CA LYS A 32 10.11 -2.14 9.70
C LYS A 32 11.05 -1.05 9.18
N ASP A 33 12.31 -1.40 8.92
CA ASP A 33 13.36 -0.45 8.52
C ASP A 33 13.45 -0.19 7.00
N GLY A 34 12.79 -1.01 6.18
CA GLY A 34 12.90 -0.88 4.72
C GLY A 34 11.70 -1.46 3.98
N PHE A 35 11.82 -1.48 2.67
CA PHE A 35 10.89 -2.14 1.76
C PHE A 35 11.50 -3.46 1.29
N ASP A 36 10.70 -4.50 1.20
CA ASP A 36 11.09 -5.68 0.45
C ASP A 36 10.76 -5.52 -1.05
N ILE A 37 11.18 -6.49 -1.84
CA ILE A 37 11.07 -6.42 -3.30
C ILE A 37 9.60 -6.40 -3.76
N ASP A 38 8.71 -7.10 -3.09
CA ASP A 38 7.29 -7.17 -3.46
C ASP A 38 6.59 -5.84 -3.16
N GLU A 39 6.92 -5.20 -2.05
CA GLU A 39 6.43 -3.85 -1.76
C GLU A 39 6.94 -2.83 -2.78
N PHE A 40 8.21 -2.91 -3.14
CA PHE A 40 8.80 -2.05 -4.16
C PHE A 40 8.02 -2.15 -5.48
N PHE A 41 7.76 -3.36 -5.96
CA PHE A 41 6.97 -3.56 -7.17
C PHE A 41 5.49 -3.16 -6.99
N THR A 42 4.91 -3.38 -5.82
CA THR A 42 3.56 -2.94 -5.52
C THR A 42 3.40 -1.42 -5.69
N TYR A 43 4.31 -0.63 -5.14
CA TYR A 43 4.29 0.81 -5.34
C TYR A 43 4.59 1.21 -6.78
N GLY A 44 5.53 0.56 -7.43
CA GLY A 44 5.88 0.81 -8.82
C GLY A 44 4.71 0.55 -9.77
N LEU A 45 4.07 -0.61 -9.67
CA LEU A 45 2.90 -0.98 -10.48
C LEU A 45 1.71 -0.04 -10.25
N ALA A 46 1.55 0.46 -9.01
CA ALA A 46 0.51 1.43 -8.70
C ALA A 46 0.80 2.84 -9.23
N ASN A 47 2.07 3.28 -9.25
CA ASN A 47 2.39 4.70 -9.38
C ASN A 47 3.22 5.07 -10.60
N SER A 48 3.96 4.12 -11.20
CA SER A 48 4.80 4.43 -12.36
C SER A 48 3.99 4.72 -13.61
N TYR A 49 4.49 5.59 -14.46
CA TYR A 49 3.84 5.93 -15.73
C TYR A 49 4.32 5.01 -16.84
N GLN A 50 3.43 4.14 -17.34
CA GLN A 50 3.68 3.19 -18.45
C GLN A 50 4.97 2.37 -18.26
N GLN A 51 5.31 2.07 -17.02
CA GLN A 51 6.52 1.32 -16.67
C GLN A 51 6.22 0.27 -15.59
N PRO A 52 5.63 -0.88 -15.94
CA PRO A 52 5.25 -1.90 -14.97
C PRO A 52 6.43 -2.42 -14.16
N PHE A 53 7.62 -2.50 -14.77
CA PHE A 53 8.84 -2.93 -14.07
C PHE A 53 9.98 -1.95 -14.31
N LEU A 54 10.71 -1.64 -13.26
CA LEU A 54 11.92 -0.85 -13.39
C LEU A 54 12.98 -1.65 -14.17
N SER A 55 13.25 -1.24 -15.40
CA SER A 55 14.26 -1.88 -16.25
C SER A 55 15.65 -1.57 -15.72
N THR A 56 16.32 -2.60 -15.24
CA THR A 56 17.72 -2.50 -14.81
C THR A 56 18.59 -3.33 -15.73
N GLN A 57 19.57 -2.72 -16.36
CA GLN A 57 20.62 -3.50 -17.03
C GLN A 57 21.55 -4.07 -15.94
N THR A 58 21.81 -5.37 -16.00
CA THR A 58 22.72 -6.03 -15.06
C THR A 58 24.09 -5.33 -15.08
N GLY A 59 24.57 -4.91 -13.91
CA GLY A 59 25.86 -4.21 -13.77
C GLY A 59 25.81 -2.69 -13.99
N SER A 60 24.62 -2.09 -14.17
CA SER A 60 24.46 -0.64 -14.25
C SER A 60 23.95 -0.03 -12.95
N TRP A 61 24.36 1.21 -12.66
CA TRP A 61 23.81 1.99 -11.56
C TRP A 61 22.51 2.68 -11.99
N ILE A 62 21.51 2.63 -11.13
CA ILE A 62 20.25 3.36 -11.31
C ILE A 62 20.31 4.63 -10.49
N SER A 63 19.87 5.76 -11.06
CA SER A 63 19.79 7.01 -10.32
C SER A 63 18.69 6.95 -9.25
N GLY A 64 18.92 7.58 -8.10
CA GLY A 64 17.89 7.71 -7.06
C GLY A 64 16.63 8.41 -7.56
N LYS A 65 16.74 9.29 -8.57
CA LYS A 65 15.60 9.93 -9.22
C LYS A 65 14.75 8.90 -9.98
N ALA A 66 15.33 7.99 -10.76
CA ALA A 66 14.59 6.96 -11.49
C ALA A 66 13.83 6.03 -10.52
N PHE A 67 14.43 5.72 -9.38
CA PHE A 67 13.77 5.00 -8.29
C PHE A 67 12.57 5.78 -7.74
N SER A 68 12.76 7.05 -7.42
CA SER A 68 11.69 7.91 -6.91
C SER A 68 10.56 8.08 -7.91
N ASP A 69 10.87 8.30 -9.19
CA ASP A 69 9.87 8.46 -10.25
C ASP A 69 9.06 7.17 -10.45
N TYR A 70 9.68 5.99 -10.30
CA TYR A 70 9.00 4.70 -10.38
C TYR A 70 8.01 4.46 -9.22
N LEU A 71 8.34 4.92 -8.02
CA LEU A 71 7.57 4.62 -6.81
C LEU A 71 6.49 5.65 -6.48
N THR A 72 6.50 6.81 -7.14
CA THR A 72 5.62 7.93 -6.78
C THR A 72 4.66 8.30 -7.90
N ALA A 73 3.44 8.70 -7.54
CA ALA A 73 2.45 9.24 -8.49
C ALA A 73 2.72 10.68 -8.94
N LYS A 74 3.93 11.20 -8.69
CA LYS A 74 4.28 12.58 -9.00
C LYS A 74 4.23 12.87 -10.51
N GLY A 75 3.39 13.80 -10.90
CA GLY A 75 3.17 14.15 -12.30
C GLY A 75 2.09 13.31 -12.99
N HIS A 76 1.61 12.24 -12.37
CA HIS A 76 0.64 11.28 -12.91
C HIS A 76 -0.48 10.95 -11.91
N ALA A 77 -0.73 11.87 -10.98
CA ALA A 77 -1.78 11.72 -9.97
C ALA A 77 -3.14 11.51 -10.63
N HIS A 78 -3.90 10.55 -10.12
CA HIS A 78 -5.24 10.19 -10.59
C HIS A 78 -5.31 9.61 -12.02
N GLU A 79 -4.20 9.17 -12.59
CA GLU A 79 -4.16 8.51 -13.90
C GLU A 79 -4.43 7.00 -13.76
N TYR A 80 -5.65 6.64 -13.38
CA TYR A 80 -6.05 5.26 -13.07
C TYR A 80 -5.95 4.28 -14.25
N LEU A 81 -6.07 4.79 -15.50
CA LEU A 81 -5.88 3.95 -16.69
C LEU A 81 -4.46 3.39 -16.75
N ASN A 82 -3.48 4.21 -16.39
CA ASN A 82 -2.08 3.80 -16.35
C ASN A 82 -1.83 2.67 -15.34
N VAL A 83 -2.51 2.70 -14.18
CA VAL A 83 -2.46 1.60 -13.21
C VAL A 83 -2.98 0.31 -13.84
N TYR A 84 -4.09 0.38 -14.56
CA TYR A 84 -4.66 -0.78 -15.24
C TYR A 84 -3.71 -1.31 -16.33
N GLU A 85 -3.10 -0.45 -17.12
CA GLU A 85 -2.12 -0.83 -18.15
C GLU A 85 -0.88 -1.51 -17.54
N ASN A 86 -0.37 -1.01 -16.42
CA ASN A 86 0.71 -1.67 -15.69
C ASN A 86 0.30 -3.06 -15.19
N GLN A 87 -0.95 -3.24 -14.75
CA GLN A 87 -1.46 -4.51 -14.26
C GLN A 87 -1.69 -5.56 -15.37
N ILE A 88 -1.86 -5.16 -16.63
CA ILE A 88 -1.90 -6.12 -17.77
C ILE A 88 -0.57 -6.88 -17.89
N ALA A 89 0.53 -6.28 -17.47
CA ALA A 89 1.86 -6.90 -17.46
C ALA A 89 2.12 -7.75 -16.20
N ASP A 90 1.20 -7.79 -15.25
CA ASP A 90 1.31 -8.49 -13.98
C ASP A 90 0.14 -9.49 -13.80
N VAL A 91 0.26 -10.37 -12.81
CA VAL A 91 -0.72 -11.44 -12.53
C VAL A 91 -1.71 -11.08 -11.41
N HIS A 92 -1.54 -9.95 -10.75
CA HIS A 92 -2.35 -9.56 -9.61
C HIS A 92 -3.60 -8.76 -10.01
N PRO A 93 -4.71 -8.89 -9.27
CA PRO A 93 -5.92 -8.10 -9.53
C PRO A 93 -5.67 -6.60 -9.35
N PRO A 94 -6.17 -5.73 -10.25
CA PRO A 94 -5.85 -4.31 -10.26
C PRO A 94 -6.45 -3.51 -9.10
N LEU A 95 -7.46 -4.02 -8.40
CA LEU A 95 -8.24 -3.27 -7.42
C LEU A 95 -7.37 -2.69 -6.28
N TYR A 96 -6.48 -3.48 -5.70
CA TYR A 96 -5.59 -3.03 -4.63
C TYR A 96 -4.67 -1.90 -5.12
N TYR A 97 -4.13 -2.01 -6.31
CA TYR A 97 -3.23 -1.03 -6.92
C TYR A 97 -3.94 0.28 -7.26
N LEU A 98 -5.22 0.22 -7.65
CA LEU A 98 -6.06 1.41 -7.85
C LEU A 98 -6.26 2.17 -6.53
N PHE A 99 -6.52 1.46 -5.43
CA PHE A 99 -6.59 2.08 -4.10
C PHE A 99 -5.24 2.65 -3.66
N MET A 100 -4.15 1.91 -3.87
CA MET A 100 -2.79 2.39 -3.59
C MET A 100 -2.49 3.67 -4.37
N HIS A 101 -2.78 3.71 -5.67
CA HIS A 101 -2.61 4.89 -6.51
C HIS A 101 -3.45 6.07 -6.02
N ALA A 102 -4.71 5.84 -5.64
CA ALA A 102 -5.59 6.89 -5.12
C ALA A 102 -5.01 7.53 -3.85
N VAL A 103 -4.52 6.72 -2.91
CA VAL A 103 -3.89 7.21 -1.67
C VAL A 103 -2.59 7.93 -1.98
N CYS A 104 -1.71 7.37 -2.81
CA CYS A 104 -0.46 8.00 -3.23
C CYS A 104 -0.70 9.32 -3.99
N SER A 105 -1.74 9.40 -4.81
CA SER A 105 -2.15 10.61 -5.52
C SER A 105 -2.65 11.71 -4.60
N ALA A 106 -3.37 11.34 -3.53
CA ALA A 106 -3.89 12.28 -2.53
C ALA A 106 -2.80 12.80 -1.59
N PHE A 107 -1.80 11.97 -1.26
CA PHE A 107 -0.74 12.27 -0.28
C PHE A 107 0.65 12.26 -0.93
N GLN A 108 0.89 13.21 -1.83
CA GLN A 108 2.18 13.30 -2.55
C GLN A 108 3.35 13.84 -1.71
N ASN A 109 3.10 14.35 -0.50
CA ASN A 109 4.11 14.82 0.43
C ASN A 109 3.88 14.24 1.84
N PRO A 110 4.72 13.33 2.31
CA PRO A 110 5.92 12.77 1.67
C PRO A 110 5.54 11.89 0.48
N PRO A 111 6.31 11.94 -0.62
CA PRO A 111 5.94 11.28 -1.88
C PRO A 111 5.95 9.75 -1.79
N PHE A 112 6.67 9.19 -0.83
CA PHE A 112 6.83 7.75 -0.64
C PHE A 112 7.07 7.39 0.83
N THR A 113 6.23 6.53 1.39
CA THR A 113 6.34 6.07 2.77
C THR A 113 5.74 4.67 2.94
N LYS A 114 6.38 3.83 3.76
CA LYS A 114 5.87 2.50 4.13
C LYS A 114 4.45 2.55 4.72
N TRP A 115 4.08 3.65 5.35
CA TRP A 115 2.80 3.81 6.00
C TRP A 115 1.61 3.86 5.04
N THR A 116 1.82 4.20 3.78
CA THR A 116 0.74 4.16 2.78
C THR A 116 0.25 2.73 2.58
N GLY A 117 1.13 1.77 2.29
CA GLY A 117 0.77 0.36 2.14
C GLY A 117 0.28 -0.27 3.45
N ILE A 118 0.96 0.00 4.56
CA ILE A 118 0.54 -0.48 5.89
C ILE A 118 -0.86 0.06 6.23
N GLY A 119 -1.11 1.35 6.05
CA GLY A 119 -2.40 1.97 6.33
C GLY A 119 -3.52 1.42 5.46
N LEU A 120 -3.26 1.18 4.18
CA LEU A 120 -4.21 0.57 3.27
C LEU A 120 -4.55 -0.86 3.67
N ASN A 121 -3.54 -1.66 4.05
CA ASN A 121 -3.77 -3.01 4.56
C ASN A 121 -4.55 -3.01 5.87
N LEU A 122 -4.24 -2.10 6.80
CA LEU A 122 -5.00 -1.94 8.04
C LEU A 122 -6.46 -1.58 7.77
N PHE A 123 -6.71 -0.71 6.78
CA PHE A 123 -8.08 -0.35 6.39
C PHE A 123 -8.88 -1.54 5.86
N PHE A 124 -8.27 -2.40 5.04
CA PHE A 124 -8.97 -3.59 4.53
C PHE A 124 -9.12 -4.71 5.57
N PHE A 125 -8.31 -4.69 6.63
CA PHE A 125 -8.38 -5.67 7.73
C PHE A 125 -9.37 -5.29 8.83
N SER A 126 -9.77 -4.03 8.93
CA SER A 126 -10.69 -3.52 9.96
C SER A 126 -12.16 -3.59 9.52
#